data_626e2e1869e93322cfd4e6f84114fbc0
#
_entry.id   626e2e1869e93322cfd4e6f84114fbc0
#
_cell.length_a   1.000
_cell.length_b   1.000
_cell.length_c   1.000
_cell.angle_alpha   90.00
_cell.angle_beta   90.00
_cell.angle_gamma   90.00
#
_symmetry.space_group_name_H-M   'P 1'
#
loop_
_entity.id
_entity.type
_entity.pdbx_description
1 polymer ?
#
loop_
_entity_poly.entity_id
_entity_poly.type
_entity_poly.pdbx_seq_one_letter_code
_entity_poly.pdbx_strand_id
1 'polypeptide(L)'
;MCIRDSMSSVGAKGFVDVSNTIYAATKGSILSMTKTASQELGKYNINVNSICPSPTYTDIVKKLVAKRAKEQKKTEKEIMDYYMRDVPLGRFNDPDDIASMVIFLSSSGARNITGQSFNVDGGLIPS
;
A
#
# COMPACT_ATOMS: atom_id res chain seq x y z
N MET A 1 -10.47 -3.47 22.31
CA MET A 1 -10.64 -2.83 20.99
C MET A 1 -10.51 -3.91 19.94
N CYS A 2 -11.51 -4.07 19.09
CA CYS A 2 -11.41 -4.97 17.94
C CYS A 2 -10.97 -4.17 16.72
N ILE A 3 -10.13 -4.77 15.88
CA ILE A 3 -9.51 -4.10 14.75
C ILE A 3 -9.67 -4.97 13.52
N ARG A 4 -9.97 -4.33 12.39
CA ARG A 4 -9.99 -4.95 11.08
C ARG A 4 -9.27 -4.04 10.09
N ASP A 5 -8.01 -4.32 9.86
CA ASP A 5 -7.23 -3.59 8.88
C ASP A 5 -7.06 -4.44 7.61
N SER A 6 -7.10 -3.79 6.46
CA SER A 6 -7.03 -4.43 5.15
C SER A 6 -5.87 -3.90 4.33
N MET A 7 -5.25 -4.78 3.54
CA MET A 7 -4.16 -4.42 2.66
C MET A 7 -4.69 -4.06 1.27
N SER A 8 -4.72 -2.76 0.97
CA SER A 8 -5.01 -2.24 -0.36
C SER A 8 -3.70 -1.98 -1.13
N SER A 9 -3.62 -0.91 -1.87
CA SER A 9 -2.46 -0.50 -2.66
C SER A 9 -2.62 0.96 -3.09
N VAL A 10 -1.53 1.67 -3.33
CA VAL A 10 -1.57 2.96 -4.04
C VAL A 10 -2.17 2.83 -5.45
N GLY A 11 -2.05 1.66 -6.09
CA GLY A 11 -2.71 1.37 -7.36
C GLY A 11 -4.24 1.47 -7.31
N ALA A 12 -4.87 1.33 -6.14
CA ALA A 12 -6.28 1.57 -5.93
C ALA A 12 -6.69 3.05 -6.10
N LYS A 13 -5.72 3.96 -6.03
CA LYS A 13 -5.90 5.41 -6.12
C LYS A 13 -5.62 5.95 -7.53
N GLY A 14 -5.49 5.08 -8.54
CA GLY A 14 -5.39 5.46 -9.94
C GLY A 14 -3.96 5.71 -10.44
N PHE A 15 -2.94 5.16 -9.80
CA PHE A 15 -1.57 5.28 -10.26
C PHE A 15 -1.24 4.23 -11.32
N VAL A 16 -1.07 4.65 -12.58
CA VAL A 16 -1.01 3.80 -13.77
C VAL A 16 0.20 2.86 -13.78
N ASP A 17 1.37 3.34 -13.39
CA ASP A 17 2.62 2.57 -13.48
C ASP A 17 2.75 1.44 -12.45
N VAL A 18 1.89 1.42 -11.45
CA VAL A 18 1.90 0.43 -10.36
C VAL A 18 0.89 -0.69 -10.57
N SER A 19 -0.15 -0.45 -11.39
CA SER A 19 -1.24 -1.41 -11.52
C SER A 19 -1.90 -1.38 -12.90
N ASN A 20 -2.60 -2.46 -13.23
CA ASN A 20 -3.56 -2.48 -14.33
C ASN A 20 -4.98 -2.19 -13.83
N THR A 21 -5.91 -1.97 -14.75
CA THR A 21 -7.31 -1.60 -14.45
C THR A 21 -8.00 -2.62 -13.53
N ILE A 22 -7.79 -3.91 -13.77
CA ILE A 22 -8.41 -4.99 -12.95
C ILE A 22 -7.86 -4.97 -11.53
N TYR A 23 -6.55 -4.89 -11.38
CA TYR A 23 -5.91 -4.78 -10.07
C TYR A 23 -6.39 -3.53 -9.32
N ALA A 24 -6.43 -2.37 -10.00
CA ALA A 24 -6.94 -1.13 -9.42
C ALA A 24 -8.38 -1.27 -8.93
N ALA A 25 -9.26 -1.92 -9.72
CA ALA A 25 -10.64 -2.18 -9.32
C ALA A 25 -10.72 -3.06 -8.07
N THR A 26 -9.96 -4.18 -8.01
CA THR A 26 -9.96 -5.07 -6.85
C THR A 26 -9.43 -4.39 -5.58
N LYS A 27 -8.40 -3.56 -5.69
CA LYS A 27 -7.84 -2.84 -4.57
C LYS A 27 -8.67 -1.60 -4.19
N GLY A 28 -9.34 -0.98 -5.15
CA GLY A 28 -10.30 0.11 -4.95
C GLY A 28 -11.53 -0.35 -4.16
N SER A 29 -12.01 -1.57 -4.40
CA SER A 29 -13.11 -2.15 -3.62
C SER A 29 -12.79 -2.25 -2.13
N ILE A 30 -11.52 -2.51 -1.76
CA ILE A 30 -11.09 -2.53 -0.36
C ILE A 30 -11.22 -1.14 0.28
N LEU A 31 -10.93 -0.06 -0.45
CA LEU A 31 -11.07 1.30 0.07
C LEU A 31 -12.55 1.63 0.35
N SER A 32 -13.43 1.27 -0.57
CA SER A 32 -14.88 1.46 -0.40
C SER A 32 -15.41 0.60 0.75
N MET A 33 -15.04 -0.68 0.79
CA MET A 33 -15.40 -1.60 1.89
C MET A 33 -14.93 -1.07 3.25
N THR A 34 -13.71 -0.54 3.34
CA THR A 34 -13.16 0.03 4.59
C THR A 34 -14.05 1.15 5.12
N LYS A 35 -14.46 2.07 4.25
CA LYS A 35 -15.34 3.20 4.62
C LYS A 35 -16.70 2.73 5.10
N THR A 36 -17.35 1.83 4.33
CA THR A 36 -18.68 1.31 4.67
C THR A 36 -18.63 0.50 5.97
N ALA A 37 -17.69 -0.44 6.08
CA ALA A 37 -17.55 -1.27 7.27
C ALA A 37 -17.23 -0.46 8.53
N SER A 38 -16.47 0.64 8.41
CA SER A 38 -16.19 1.52 9.56
C SER A 38 -17.47 2.17 10.12
N GLN A 39 -18.41 2.53 9.26
CA GLN A 39 -19.71 3.10 9.66
C GLN A 39 -20.60 2.03 10.31
N GLU A 40 -20.65 0.83 9.74
CA GLU A 40 -21.48 -0.27 10.24
C GLU A 40 -20.97 -0.82 11.58
N LEU A 41 -19.66 -0.95 11.73
CA LEU A 41 -19.01 -1.64 12.85
C LEU A 41 -18.62 -0.71 14.00
N GLY A 42 -18.64 0.60 13.80
CA GLY A 42 -18.29 1.60 14.83
C GLY A 42 -19.12 1.47 16.10
N LYS A 43 -20.42 1.16 15.98
CA LYS A 43 -21.32 0.91 17.13
C LYS A 43 -20.89 -0.29 17.99
N TYR A 44 -20.07 -1.18 17.47
CA TYR A 44 -19.52 -2.32 18.19
C TYR A 44 -18.09 -2.07 18.69
N ASN A 45 -17.63 -0.81 18.61
CA ASN A 45 -16.26 -0.41 18.98
C ASN A 45 -15.17 -1.18 18.17
N ILE A 46 -15.43 -1.35 16.87
CA ILE A 46 -14.51 -2.00 15.92
C ILE A 46 -13.96 -0.93 14.98
N ASN A 47 -12.65 -0.75 15.00
CA ASN A 47 -11.95 0.11 14.05
C ASN A 47 -11.68 -0.67 12.76
N VAL A 48 -11.92 -0.03 11.62
CA VAL A 48 -11.71 -0.60 10.28
C VAL A 48 -10.91 0.40 9.46
N ASN A 49 -9.69 0.03 9.08
CA ASN A 49 -8.82 0.87 8.24
C ASN A 49 -8.23 0.05 7.10
N SER A 50 -7.57 0.72 6.17
CA SER A 50 -6.77 0.08 5.13
C SER A 50 -5.41 0.74 5.00
N ILE A 51 -4.44 -0.03 4.53
CA ILE A 51 -3.08 0.43 4.22
C ILE A 51 -2.90 0.32 2.72
N CYS A 52 -2.31 1.34 2.12
CA CYS A 52 -2.03 1.46 0.69
C CYS A 52 -0.52 1.54 0.47
N PRO A 53 0.19 0.41 0.38
CA PRO A 53 1.61 0.41 0.07
C PRO A 53 1.88 0.84 -1.36
N SER A 54 3.03 1.48 -1.59
CA SER A 54 3.71 1.54 -2.90
C SER A 54 4.53 0.26 -3.13
N PRO A 55 5.27 0.16 -4.23
CA PRO A 55 6.15 -1.00 -4.45
C PRO A 55 7.01 -1.30 -3.23
N THR A 56 6.86 -2.53 -2.73
CA THR A 56 7.55 -3.01 -1.52
C THR A 56 8.58 -4.05 -1.94
N TYR A 57 9.81 -3.94 -1.46
CA TYR A 57 10.95 -4.75 -1.89
C TYR A 57 10.89 -6.18 -1.33
N THR A 58 9.93 -6.93 -1.84
CA THR A 58 9.71 -8.35 -1.54
C THR A 58 10.46 -9.25 -2.51
N ASP A 59 10.55 -10.55 -2.21
CA ASP A 59 11.18 -11.52 -3.11
C ASP A 59 10.49 -11.61 -4.48
N ILE A 60 9.19 -11.33 -4.54
CA ILE A 60 8.45 -11.25 -5.81
C ILE A 60 8.96 -10.06 -6.64
N VAL A 61 9.12 -8.91 -6.01
CA VAL A 61 9.62 -7.69 -6.68
C VAL A 61 11.08 -7.86 -7.09
N LYS A 62 11.93 -8.46 -6.26
CA LYS A 62 13.33 -8.79 -6.62
C LYS A 62 13.38 -9.66 -7.89
N LYS A 63 12.58 -10.73 -7.93
CA LYS A 63 12.50 -11.61 -9.12
C LYS A 63 11.98 -10.86 -10.35
N LEU A 64 11.00 -9.97 -10.18
CA LEU A 64 10.46 -9.16 -11.27
C LEU A 64 11.50 -8.17 -11.82
N VAL A 65 12.25 -7.51 -10.95
CA VAL A 65 13.35 -6.60 -11.32
C VAL A 65 14.41 -7.35 -12.11
N ALA A 66 14.88 -8.50 -11.61
CA ALA A 66 15.87 -9.32 -12.30
C ALA A 66 15.38 -9.81 -13.68
N LYS A 67 14.11 -10.22 -13.79
CA LYS A 67 13.50 -10.61 -15.05
C LYS A 67 13.47 -9.45 -16.04
N ARG A 68 12.98 -8.29 -15.64
CA ARG A 68 12.89 -7.09 -16.49
C ARG A 68 14.26 -6.57 -16.92
N ALA A 69 15.24 -6.63 -16.04
CA ALA A 69 16.63 -6.28 -16.37
C ALA A 69 17.16 -7.10 -17.53
N LYS A 70 16.94 -8.42 -17.51
CA LYS A 70 17.30 -9.33 -18.62
C LYS A 70 16.53 -9.03 -19.91
N GLU A 71 15.21 -8.87 -19.83
CA GLU A 71 14.34 -8.60 -20.99
C GLU A 71 14.66 -7.26 -21.67
N GLN A 72 14.97 -6.23 -20.89
CA GLN A 72 15.25 -4.88 -21.39
C GLN A 72 16.74 -4.62 -21.63
N LYS A 73 17.62 -5.59 -21.37
CA LYS A 73 19.08 -5.44 -21.46
C LYS A 73 19.61 -4.26 -20.63
N LYS A 74 19.05 -4.10 -19.43
CA LYS A 74 19.40 -3.08 -18.44
C LYS A 74 19.95 -3.73 -17.18
N THR A 75 20.59 -2.94 -16.34
CA THR A 75 20.96 -3.37 -14.99
C THR A 75 19.72 -3.38 -14.07
N GLU A 76 19.77 -4.20 -13.01
CA GLU A 76 18.72 -4.18 -11.99
C GLU A 76 18.57 -2.80 -11.36
N LYS A 77 19.69 -2.07 -11.19
CA LYS A 77 19.70 -0.71 -10.67
C LYS A 77 18.88 0.23 -11.56
N GLU A 78 19.08 0.22 -12.88
CA GLU A 78 18.30 1.05 -13.80
C GLU A 78 16.80 0.74 -13.75
N ILE A 79 16.43 -0.54 -13.57
CA ILE A 79 15.02 -0.93 -13.39
C ILE A 79 14.48 -0.40 -12.06
N MET A 80 15.25 -0.51 -10.99
CA MET A 80 14.85 0.02 -9.66
C MET A 80 14.72 1.54 -9.68
N ASP A 81 15.67 2.25 -10.26
CA ASP A 81 15.64 3.72 -10.39
C ASP A 81 14.40 4.16 -11.20
N TYR A 82 14.05 3.42 -12.26
CA TYR A 82 12.83 3.67 -13.02
C TYR A 82 11.56 3.55 -12.16
N TYR A 83 11.45 2.53 -11.30
CA TYR A 83 10.30 2.38 -10.40
C TYR A 83 10.23 3.46 -9.32
N MET A 84 11.39 4.00 -8.91
CA MET A 84 11.47 4.96 -7.82
C MET A 84 11.51 6.42 -8.30
N ARG A 85 11.51 6.68 -9.62
CA ARG A 85 11.64 8.02 -10.20
C ARG A 85 10.60 9.04 -9.68
N ASP A 86 9.40 8.56 -9.35
CA ASP A 86 8.29 9.39 -8.90
C ASP A 86 8.07 9.31 -7.37
N VAL A 87 8.90 8.56 -6.65
CA VAL A 87 8.83 8.42 -5.19
C VAL A 87 9.72 9.48 -4.54
N PRO A 88 9.19 10.48 -3.83
CA PRO A 88 9.99 11.56 -3.23
C PRO A 88 11.12 11.08 -2.32
N LEU A 89 10.90 10.02 -1.53
CA LEU A 89 11.95 9.44 -0.69
C LEU A 89 12.97 8.58 -1.46
N GLY A 90 12.74 8.32 -2.76
CA GLY A 90 13.68 7.64 -3.66
C GLY A 90 14.00 6.20 -3.29
N ARG A 91 13.13 5.52 -2.56
CA ARG A 91 13.34 4.13 -2.13
C ARG A 91 12.07 3.32 -2.16
N PHE A 92 12.22 1.99 -2.33
CA PHE A 92 11.13 1.03 -2.10
C PHE A 92 10.76 1.01 -0.61
N ASN A 93 9.51 0.63 -0.33
CA ASN A 93 9.17 0.20 1.02
C ASN A 93 9.93 -1.08 1.37
N ASP A 94 10.35 -1.18 2.61
CA ASP A 94 10.63 -2.46 3.24
C ASP A 94 9.31 -3.05 3.79
N PRO A 95 9.14 -4.38 3.83
CA PRO A 95 8.00 -5.00 4.52
C PRO A 95 7.79 -4.49 5.95
N ASP A 96 8.86 -4.15 6.66
CA ASP A 96 8.80 -3.60 8.03
C ASP A 96 8.17 -2.19 8.08
N ASP A 97 8.26 -1.39 7.02
CA ASP A 97 7.55 -0.10 6.93
C ASP A 97 6.03 -0.32 7.00
N ILE A 98 5.55 -1.35 6.30
CA ILE A 98 4.13 -1.71 6.31
C ILE A 98 3.72 -2.31 7.64
N ALA A 99 4.54 -3.22 8.19
CA ALA A 99 4.31 -3.85 9.48
C ALA A 99 4.23 -2.81 10.61
N SER A 100 5.06 -1.78 10.58
CA SER A 100 5.04 -0.68 11.56
C SER A 100 3.71 0.07 11.55
N MET A 101 3.12 0.33 10.38
CA MET A 101 1.80 0.94 10.28
C MET A 101 0.71 -0.01 10.82
N VAL A 102 0.77 -1.31 10.53
CA VAL A 102 -0.15 -2.31 11.08
C VAL A 102 -0.09 -2.32 12.61
N ILE A 103 1.12 -2.35 13.18
CA ILE A 103 1.33 -2.34 14.63
C ILE A 103 0.74 -1.07 15.26
N PHE A 104 0.98 0.10 14.66
CA PHE A 104 0.40 1.36 15.14
C PHE A 104 -1.13 1.31 15.12
N LEU A 105 -1.74 0.95 13.99
CA LEU A 105 -3.20 0.87 13.85
C LEU A 105 -3.81 -0.16 14.80
N SER A 106 -3.05 -1.20 15.17
CA SER A 106 -3.45 -2.23 16.13
C SER A 106 -3.27 -1.83 17.59
N SER A 107 -2.64 -0.69 17.85
CA SER A 107 -2.37 -0.22 19.21
C SER A 107 -3.49 0.65 19.79
N SER A 108 -3.44 0.88 21.09
CA SER A 108 -4.33 1.84 21.77
C SER A 108 -4.15 3.29 21.27
N GLY A 109 -3.00 3.62 20.70
CA GLY A 109 -2.73 4.92 20.08
C GLY A 109 -3.65 5.24 18.90
N ALA A 110 -4.14 4.21 18.22
CA ALA A 110 -5.05 4.35 17.08
C ALA A 110 -6.54 4.17 17.46
N ARG A 111 -6.89 4.16 18.73
CA ARG A 111 -8.25 3.86 19.21
C ARG A 111 -9.37 4.72 18.61
N ASN A 112 -9.04 5.91 18.13
CA ASN A 112 -9.98 6.86 17.53
C ASN A 112 -9.75 7.04 16.02
N ILE A 113 -9.15 6.05 15.37
CA ILE A 113 -8.86 6.04 13.94
C ILE A 113 -9.65 4.92 13.30
N THR A 114 -10.63 5.28 12.44
CA THR A 114 -11.42 4.31 11.68
C THR A 114 -11.87 4.91 10.35
N GLY A 115 -12.13 4.07 9.35
CA GLY A 115 -12.56 4.48 8.01
C GLY A 115 -11.45 5.10 7.15
N GLN A 116 -10.19 5.04 7.58
CA GLN A 116 -9.07 5.69 6.92
C GLN A 116 -8.31 4.73 6.00
N SER A 117 -7.64 5.32 5.00
CA SER A 117 -6.77 4.59 4.05
C SER A 117 -5.41 5.26 4.01
N PHE A 118 -4.47 4.66 4.73
CA PHE A 118 -3.13 5.22 4.95
C PHE A 118 -2.17 4.82 3.83
N ASN A 119 -1.53 5.80 3.20
CA ASN A 119 -0.44 5.55 2.30
C ASN A 119 0.84 5.24 3.09
N VAL A 120 1.54 4.18 2.68
CA VAL A 120 2.92 3.90 3.06
C VAL A 120 3.68 3.77 1.74
N ASP A 121 4.15 4.90 1.21
CA ASP A 121 4.50 4.99 -0.21
C ASP A 121 5.68 5.93 -0.52
N GLY A 122 6.35 6.43 0.50
CA GLY A 122 7.46 7.36 0.33
C GLY A 122 7.07 8.71 -0.29
N GLY A 123 5.78 9.07 -0.23
CA GLY A 123 5.22 10.31 -0.78
C GLY A 123 4.77 10.22 -2.24
N LEU A 124 4.67 9.00 -2.79
CA LEU A 124 4.28 8.79 -4.19
C LEU A 124 2.91 9.38 -4.52
N ILE A 125 1.93 9.21 -3.63
CA ILE A 125 0.58 9.78 -3.78
C ILE A 125 0.24 10.60 -2.53
N PRO A 126 0.46 11.91 -2.55
CA PRO A 126 0.00 12.79 -1.48
C PRO A 126 -1.52 12.71 -1.35
N SER A 127 -2.02 12.65 -0.13
CA SER A 127 -3.46 12.60 0.20
C SER A 127 -3.89 13.85 0.96
#